data_af452c215d5994d89f48ac3c34dfa93d
#
_entry.id   af452c215d5994d89f48ac3c34dfa93d
#
_cell.length_a   1.000
_cell.length_b   1.000
_cell.length_c   1.000
_cell.angle_alpha   90.00
_cell.angle_beta   90.00
_cell.angle_gamma   90.00
#
_symmetry.space_group_name_H-M   'P 1'
#
loop_
_entity.id
_entity.type
_entity.pdbx_description
1 polymer ?
#
loop_
_entity_poly.entity_id
_entity_poly.type
_entity_poly.pdbx_seq_one_letter_code
_entity_poly.pdbx_strand_id
1 'polypeptide(L)'
;MTKLLATKYGTLSRFDMTLKLFETRDMQLIKDHWHDDYMHLSDTQLDTRDNFEEFLKGLWDKGWSLLDPKSKPEVVHEDEDVLVVRHWWTDTDGTKWRMTNCSFWRDNKCWREMVNERKID
;
A
#
# COMPACT_ATOMS: atom_id res chain seq x y z
N MET A 1 -16.23 4.09 8.59
CA MET A 1 -16.65 2.68 8.65
C MET A 1 -15.57 1.82 8.00
N THR A 2 -15.12 0.78 8.70
CA THR A 2 -14.08 -0.11 8.20
C THR A 2 -14.67 -1.19 7.30
N LYS A 3 -14.16 -1.29 6.06
CA LYS A 3 -14.52 -2.37 5.14
C LYS A 3 -13.68 -3.61 5.42
N LEU A 4 -14.31 -4.77 5.41
CA LEU A 4 -13.64 -6.04 5.63
C LEU A 4 -13.56 -6.85 4.34
N LEU A 5 -12.43 -7.51 4.15
CA LEU A 5 -12.16 -8.35 2.98
C LEU A 5 -11.91 -9.79 3.44
N ALA A 6 -12.49 -10.75 2.73
CA ALA A 6 -12.17 -12.16 2.92
C ALA A 6 -10.84 -12.44 2.21
N THR A 7 -9.80 -12.78 2.95
CA THR A 7 -8.47 -13.05 2.40
C THR A 7 -8.02 -14.45 2.78
N LYS A 8 -6.95 -14.92 2.13
CA LYS A 8 -6.34 -16.21 2.49
C LYS A 8 -5.76 -16.22 3.91
N TYR A 9 -5.61 -15.04 4.53
CA TYR A 9 -5.15 -14.88 5.91
C TYR A 9 -6.29 -14.56 6.88
N GLY A 10 -7.54 -14.80 6.46
CA GLY A 10 -8.73 -14.50 7.24
C GLY A 10 -9.42 -13.21 6.80
N THR A 11 -10.41 -12.78 7.55
CA THR A 11 -11.14 -11.55 7.28
C THR A 11 -10.34 -10.37 7.84
N LEU A 12 -9.91 -9.48 6.96
CA LEU A 12 -9.06 -8.35 7.30
C LEU A 12 -9.65 -7.04 6.79
N SER A 13 -9.37 -5.93 7.47
CA SER A 13 -9.63 -4.61 6.90
C SER A 13 -8.73 -4.39 5.68
N ARG A 14 -9.08 -3.41 4.84
CA ARG A 14 -8.26 -3.02 3.68
C ARG A 14 -6.84 -2.68 4.10
N PHE A 15 -6.71 -1.96 5.20
CA PHE A 15 -5.39 -1.57 5.71
C PHE A 15 -4.62 -2.77 6.25
N ASP A 16 -5.26 -3.62 7.03
CA ASP A 16 -4.59 -4.81 7.58
C ASP A 16 -4.18 -5.79 6.48
N MET A 17 -4.96 -5.88 5.41
CA MET A 17 -4.58 -6.69 4.25
C MET A 17 -3.32 -6.11 3.58
N THR A 18 -3.22 -4.79 3.46
CA THR A 18 -2.03 -4.14 2.92
C THR A 18 -0.82 -4.37 3.82
N LEU A 19 -0.99 -4.28 5.15
CA LEU A 19 0.08 -4.62 6.09
C LEU A 19 0.51 -6.08 5.94
N LYS A 20 -0.44 -6.98 5.74
CA LYS A 20 -0.16 -8.40 5.52
C LYS A 20 0.65 -8.63 4.25
N LEU A 21 0.38 -7.90 3.19
CA LEU A 21 1.16 -7.95 1.96
C LEU A 21 2.63 -7.60 2.23
N PHE A 22 2.88 -6.51 2.95
CA PHE A 22 4.26 -6.09 3.25
C PHE A 22 4.94 -7.01 4.25
N GLU A 23 4.20 -7.60 5.17
CA GLU A 23 4.73 -8.58 6.13
C GLU A 23 5.13 -9.88 5.45
N THR A 24 4.26 -10.43 4.61
CA THR A 24 4.43 -11.75 4.00
C THR A 24 5.11 -11.73 2.65
N ARG A 25 5.08 -10.58 1.96
CA ARG A 25 5.53 -10.43 0.57
C ARG A 25 4.82 -11.37 -0.39
N ASP A 26 3.56 -11.69 -0.08
CA ASP A 26 2.75 -12.64 -0.85
C ASP A 26 2.08 -11.94 -2.03
N MET A 27 2.66 -12.11 -3.22
CA MET A 27 2.16 -11.49 -4.45
C MET A 27 0.75 -11.95 -4.84
N GLN A 28 0.30 -13.10 -4.31
CA GLN A 28 -1.06 -13.56 -4.57
C GLN A 28 -2.10 -12.57 -4.01
N LEU A 29 -1.76 -11.88 -2.90
CA LEU A 29 -2.65 -10.84 -2.36
C LEU A 29 -2.91 -9.74 -3.37
N ILE A 30 -1.89 -9.36 -4.16
CA ILE A 30 -2.06 -8.35 -5.21
C ILE A 30 -3.00 -8.86 -6.28
N LYS A 31 -2.83 -10.10 -6.72
CA LYS A 31 -3.70 -10.69 -7.74
C LYS A 31 -5.14 -10.80 -7.27
N ASP A 32 -5.35 -11.08 -5.99
CA ASP A 32 -6.68 -11.27 -5.42
C ASP A 32 -7.39 -9.94 -5.09
N HIS A 33 -6.64 -8.91 -4.67
CA HIS A 33 -7.22 -7.71 -4.07
C HIS A 33 -6.89 -6.39 -4.76
N TRP A 34 -6.05 -6.41 -5.79
CA TRP A 34 -5.82 -5.28 -6.68
C TRP A 34 -6.50 -5.54 -8.01
N HIS A 35 -7.23 -4.56 -8.50
CA HIS A 35 -7.99 -4.67 -9.73
C HIS A 35 -7.06 -4.90 -10.93
N ASP A 36 -7.52 -5.63 -11.96
CA ASP A 36 -6.73 -5.89 -13.18
C ASP A 36 -6.25 -4.61 -13.84
N ASP A 37 -7.06 -3.55 -13.76
CA ASP A 37 -6.75 -2.25 -14.34
C ASP A 37 -6.26 -1.25 -13.29
N TYR A 38 -5.70 -1.75 -12.21
CA TYR A 38 -5.11 -0.94 -11.17
C TYR A 38 -4.03 -0.02 -11.71
N MET A 39 -4.02 1.22 -11.24
CA MET A 39 -2.97 2.19 -11.53
C MET A 39 -2.52 2.88 -10.25
N HIS A 40 -1.23 3.07 -10.14
CA HIS A 40 -0.56 3.72 -9.01
C HIS A 40 0.13 4.98 -9.51
N LEU A 41 -0.19 6.12 -8.90
CA LEU A 41 0.40 7.40 -9.25
C LEU A 41 1.20 7.94 -8.06
N SER A 42 2.49 8.18 -8.28
CA SER A 42 3.34 8.90 -7.33
C SER A 42 3.75 10.24 -7.96
N ASP A 43 4.58 11.01 -7.27
CA ASP A 43 5.03 12.32 -7.75
C ASP A 43 5.81 12.24 -9.07
N THR A 44 6.41 11.08 -9.34
CA THR A 44 7.32 10.91 -10.47
C THR A 44 6.95 9.77 -11.41
N GLN A 45 5.92 8.98 -11.10
CA GLN A 45 5.74 7.70 -11.77
C GLN A 45 4.28 7.28 -11.81
N LEU A 46 3.90 6.63 -12.92
CA LEU A 46 2.60 5.99 -13.08
C LEU A 46 2.85 4.51 -13.38
N ASP A 47 2.30 3.63 -12.54
CA ASP A 47 2.48 2.18 -12.66
C ASP A 47 1.15 1.46 -12.87
N THR A 48 1.16 0.45 -13.75
CA THR A 48 0.08 -0.54 -13.84
C THR A 48 0.26 -1.59 -12.73
N ARG A 49 -0.69 -2.53 -12.60
CA ARG A 49 -0.57 -3.61 -11.61
C ARG A 49 0.71 -4.42 -11.77
N ASP A 50 1.06 -4.77 -13.00
CA ASP A 50 2.28 -5.56 -13.25
C ASP A 50 3.54 -4.78 -12.91
N ASN A 51 3.61 -3.50 -13.27
CA ASN A 51 4.72 -2.63 -12.90
C ASN A 51 4.82 -2.47 -11.38
N PHE A 52 3.68 -2.38 -10.69
CA PHE A 52 3.64 -2.27 -9.24
C PHE A 52 4.20 -3.52 -8.58
N GLU A 53 3.85 -4.71 -9.07
CA GLU A 53 4.42 -5.97 -8.56
C GLU A 53 5.95 -5.98 -8.71
N GLU A 54 6.46 -5.61 -9.88
CA GLU A 54 7.90 -5.53 -10.13
C GLU A 54 8.59 -4.51 -9.23
N PHE A 55 7.95 -3.37 -9.04
CA PHE A 55 8.45 -2.31 -8.16
C PHE A 55 8.60 -2.83 -6.72
N LEU A 56 7.59 -3.51 -6.18
CA LEU A 56 7.64 -4.07 -4.84
C LEU A 56 8.72 -5.13 -4.71
N LYS A 57 8.84 -6.04 -5.69
CA LYS A 57 9.90 -7.06 -5.70
C LYS A 57 11.27 -6.42 -5.65
N GLY A 58 11.48 -5.37 -6.44
CA GLY A 58 12.74 -4.64 -6.45
C GLY A 58 13.08 -3.99 -5.11
N LEU A 59 12.09 -3.40 -4.44
CA LEU A 59 12.26 -2.83 -3.11
C LEU A 59 12.62 -3.91 -2.09
N TRP A 60 11.88 -5.01 -2.10
CA TRP A 60 12.11 -6.09 -1.14
C TRP A 60 13.46 -6.77 -1.34
N ASP A 61 13.91 -6.91 -2.59
CA ASP A 61 15.25 -7.45 -2.90
C ASP A 61 16.36 -6.56 -2.34
N LYS A 62 16.11 -5.25 -2.24
CA LYS A 62 17.04 -4.29 -1.64
C LYS A 62 16.92 -4.22 -0.11
N GLY A 63 15.99 -4.98 0.47
CA GLY A 63 15.73 -4.95 1.91
C GLY A 63 14.89 -3.76 2.37
N TRP A 64 14.25 -3.05 1.45
CA TRP A 64 13.42 -1.90 1.80
C TRP A 64 12.00 -2.33 2.16
N SER A 65 11.40 -1.63 3.09
CA SER A 65 9.98 -1.76 3.40
C SER A 65 9.36 -0.37 3.48
N LEU A 66 8.42 -0.10 2.60
CA LEU A 66 7.72 1.19 2.57
C LEU A 66 6.70 1.32 3.67
N LEU A 67 6.41 0.23 4.36
CA LEU A 67 5.41 0.22 5.41
C LEU A 67 5.97 -0.53 6.61
N ASP A 68 6.41 0.24 7.59
CA ASP A 68 6.95 -0.30 8.84
C ASP A 68 5.87 -0.27 9.92
N PRO A 69 5.38 -1.44 10.39
CA PRO A 69 4.37 -1.47 11.45
C PRO A 69 4.81 -0.77 12.74
N LYS A 70 6.13 -0.73 13.01
CA LYS A 70 6.68 -0.07 14.20
C LYS A 70 6.57 1.45 14.13
N SER A 71 6.40 2.02 12.95
CA SER A 71 6.24 3.47 12.76
C SER A 71 4.83 3.95 13.10
N LYS A 72 3.95 3.05 13.54
CA LYS A 72 2.56 3.35 13.90
C LYS A 72 1.78 3.97 12.73
N PRO A 73 1.66 3.25 11.60
CA PRO A 73 0.85 3.75 10.49
C PRO A 73 -0.59 3.98 10.93
N GLU A 74 -1.24 4.96 10.32
CA GLU A 74 -2.59 5.35 10.73
C GLU A 74 -3.54 5.46 9.55
N VAL A 75 -4.80 5.08 9.78
CA VAL A 75 -5.90 5.35 8.85
C VAL A 75 -6.40 6.76 9.13
N VAL A 76 -6.24 7.65 8.13
CA VAL A 76 -6.66 9.04 8.24
C VAL A 76 -8.15 9.17 7.91
N HIS A 77 -8.61 8.43 6.92
CA HIS A 77 -10.00 8.43 6.48
C HIS A 77 -10.34 7.11 5.80
N GLU A 78 -11.53 6.61 6.04
CA GLU A 78 -12.05 5.45 5.31
C GLU A 78 -13.55 5.60 5.11
N ASP A 79 -13.99 5.42 3.87
CA ASP A 79 -15.41 5.28 3.55
C ASP A 79 -15.58 4.11 2.59
N GLU A 80 -16.74 3.97 1.97
CA GLU A 80 -17.04 2.83 1.11
C GLU A 80 -16.08 2.72 -0.08
N ASP A 81 -15.67 3.85 -0.65
CA ASP A 81 -14.89 3.90 -1.89
C ASP A 81 -13.44 4.30 -1.71
N VAL A 82 -13.09 4.89 -0.57
CA VAL A 82 -11.78 5.52 -0.39
C VAL A 82 -11.15 5.12 0.93
N LEU A 83 -9.84 4.86 0.89
CA LEU A 83 -9.01 4.66 2.08
C LEU A 83 -7.82 5.59 2.02
N VAL A 84 -7.62 6.41 3.05
CA VAL A 84 -6.44 7.27 3.16
C VAL A 84 -5.63 6.83 4.36
N VAL A 85 -4.36 6.53 4.12
CA VAL A 85 -3.42 6.02 5.13
C VAL A 85 -2.18 6.90 5.15
N ARG A 86 -1.66 7.14 6.34
CA ARG A 86 -0.39 7.84 6.52
C ARG A 86 0.57 6.90 7.23
N HIS A 87 1.79 6.81 6.71
CA HIS A 87 2.82 5.99 7.34
C HIS A 87 4.20 6.60 7.12
N TRP A 88 5.16 6.09 7.86
CA TRP A 88 6.52 6.62 7.87
C TRP A 88 7.49 5.48 7.56
N TRP A 89 8.59 5.82 6.91
CA TRP A 89 9.63 4.87 6.64
C TRP A 89 10.99 5.57 6.59
N THR A 90 12.05 4.79 6.76
CA THR A 90 13.42 5.28 6.73
C THR A 90 14.13 4.56 5.59
N ASP A 91 14.78 5.31 4.71
CA ASP A 91 15.53 4.72 3.61
C ASP A 91 16.90 4.23 4.05
N THR A 92 17.67 3.66 3.12
CA THR A 92 19.00 3.10 3.41
C THR A 92 20.03 4.15 3.79
N ASP A 93 19.78 5.43 3.47
CA ASP A 93 20.66 6.55 3.85
C ASP A 93 20.31 7.10 5.22
N GLY A 94 19.30 6.57 5.88
CA GLY A 94 18.80 7.07 7.15
C GLY A 94 17.84 8.25 7.02
N THR A 95 17.49 8.63 5.80
CA THR A 95 16.51 9.69 5.57
C THR A 95 15.12 9.22 5.93
N LYS A 96 14.40 10.03 6.69
CA LYS A 96 13.04 9.71 7.12
C LYS A 96 12.02 10.35 6.19
N TRP A 97 11.02 9.56 5.83
CA TRP A 97 9.95 9.96 4.92
C TRP A 97 8.60 9.76 5.56
N ARG A 98 7.66 10.62 5.19
CA ARG A 98 6.24 10.44 5.49
C ARG A 98 5.50 10.21 4.18
N MET A 99 4.73 9.15 4.12
CA MET A 99 3.95 8.79 2.95
C MET A 99 2.47 8.92 3.26
N THR A 100 1.73 9.60 2.40
CA THR A 100 0.27 9.63 2.43
C THR A 100 -0.22 8.90 1.21
N ASN A 101 -1.03 7.89 1.42
CA ASN A 101 -1.55 7.02 0.38
C ASN A 101 -3.07 7.15 0.36
N CYS A 102 -3.60 7.49 -0.80
CA CYS A 102 -5.05 7.56 -1.03
C CYS A 102 -5.41 6.49 -2.05
N SER A 103 -6.17 5.49 -1.63
CA SER A 103 -6.60 4.41 -2.50
C SER A 103 -8.10 4.45 -2.73
N PHE A 104 -8.49 4.20 -3.97
CA PHE A 104 -9.89 4.14 -4.42
C PHE A 104 -10.22 2.69 -4.71
N TRP A 105 -11.33 2.21 -4.16
CA TRP A 105 -11.71 0.80 -4.21
C TRP A 105 -12.95 0.61 -5.08
N ARG A 106 -12.91 -0.45 -5.90
CA ARG A 106 -13.99 -0.83 -6.82
C ARG A 106 -14.10 -2.34 -6.82
N ASP A 107 -15.32 -2.87 -6.68
CA ASP A 107 -15.57 -4.32 -6.65
C ASP A 107 -14.73 -5.03 -5.56
N ASN A 108 -14.57 -4.38 -4.41
CA ASN A 108 -13.75 -4.84 -3.28
C ASN A 108 -12.27 -5.01 -3.62
N LYS A 109 -11.79 -4.31 -4.66
CA LYS A 109 -10.39 -4.33 -5.06
C LYS A 109 -9.84 -2.92 -5.15
N CYS A 110 -8.56 -2.77 -4.83
CA CYS A 110 -7.86 -1.51 -5.00
C CYS A 110 -7.76 -1.21 -6.50
N TRP A 111 -8.34 -0.10 -6.91
CA TRP A 111 -8.47 0.24 -8.33
C TRP A 111 -7.55 1.38 -8.74
N ARG A 112 -7.46 2.41 -7.93
CA ARG A 112 -6.56 3.54 -8.16
C ARG A 112 -5.88 3.90 -6.88
N GLU A 113 -4.65 4.36 -6.97
CA GLU A 113 -3.87 4.72 -5.80
C GLU A 113 -3.01 5.94 -6.11
N MET A 114 -3.00 6.90 -5.19
CA MET A 114 -2.17 8.10 -5.29
C MET A 114 -1.31 8.19 -4.05
N VAL A 115 -0.02 8.38 -4.25
CA VAL A 115 0.94 8.43 -3.15
C VAL A 115 1.71 9.76 -3.19
N ASN A 116 1.77 10.42 -2.04
CA ASN A 116 2.58 11.61 -1.83
C ASN A 116 3.64 11.29 -0.77
N GLU A 117 4.88 11.59 -1.07
CA GLU A 117 6.00 11.40 -0.16
C GLU A 117 6.60 12.74 0.24
N ARG A 118 6.94 12.89 1.53
CA ARG A 118 7.65 14.05 2.04
C ARG A 118 8.80 13.64 2.93
N LYS A 119 9.96 14.26 2.69
CA LYS A 119 11.12 14.13 3.57
C LYS A 119 10.80 14.81 4.89
N ILE A 120 11.16 14.16 5.99
CA ILE A 120 11.00 14.70 7.35
C ILE A 120 12.37 15.09 7.87
N ASP A 121 12.43 16.28 8.43
CA ASP A 121 13.67 16.75 9.07
C ASP A 121 13.81 16.18 10.48
#